data_36a972587fdd755610b776d7822f3e0a
#
_entry.id   36a972587fdd755610b776d7822f3e0a
#
_cell.length_a   1.000
_cell.length_b   1.000
_cell.length_c   1.000
_cell.angle_alpha   90.00
_cell.angle_beta   90.00
_cell.angle_gamma   90.00
#
_symmetry.space_group_name_H-M   'P 1'
#
loop_
_entity.id
_entity.type
_entity.pdbx_description
1 polymer ?
#
loop_
_entity_poly.entity_id
_entity_poly.type
_entity_poly.pdbx_seq_one_letter_code
_entity_poly.pdbx_strand_id
1 'polypeptide(L)'
;RDPEMSRGLGDVYKRQVDDNVTDGRKIIYGRTSQENGFLGMPDDSVKADIIYICSPNNPTGAAYTRDQLKVWVDYARKNDAIILYDAAYECFISDGDLARSIFEIEGARECAIEICSFSKIAGFTGTRCGYTVVPHELEREGMNINKLWLRRQTTKFNGVPYVVQRAAAAVFTESGMAEIQSNLDYYRRNAKVLS
;
A
#
# COMPACT_ATOMS: atom_id res chain seq x y z
N ARG A 1 -11.15 9.10 -24.04
CA ARG A 1 -10.25 9.07 -22.87
C ARG A 1 -11.11 9.38 -21.68
N ASP A 2 -11.22 8.44 -20.80
CA ASP A 2 -11.92 8.59 -19.54
C ASP A 2 -11.19 9.66 -18.70
N PRO A 3 -11.79 10.83 -18.44
CA PRO A 3 -11.15 11.89 -17.70
C PRO A 3 -10.97 11.55 -16.22
N GLU A 4 -11.56 10.46 -15.75
CA GLU A 4 -11.51 10.00 -14.37
C GLU A 4 -10.33 9.06 -14.07
N MET A 5 -9.46 8.80 -15.02
CA MET A 5 -8.24 8.08 -14.70
C MET A 5 -7.34 8.94 -13.82
N SER A 6 -7.66 8.98 -12.53
CA SER A 6 -6.75 9.43 -11.51
C SER A 6 -5.45 8.65 -11.66
N ARG A 7 -4.43 9.32 -12.12
CA ARG A 7 -3.12 8.72 -12.35
C ARG A 7 -2.26 8.79 -11.10
N GLY A 8 -2.92 8.73 -9.94
CA GLY A 8 -2.28 8.69 -8.65
C GLY A 8 -1.82 7.29 -8.26
N LEU A 9 -0.94 7.21 -7.27
CA LEU A 9 -0.59 5.96 -6.63
C LEU A 9 -1.82 5.21 -6.08
N GLY A 10 -2.94 5.91 -5.84
CA GLY A 10 -4.22 5.30 -5.47
C GLY A 10 -4.99 4.61 -6.60
N ASP A 11 -4.53 4.69 -7.86
CA ASP A 11 -5.13 4.00 -9.02
C ASP A 11 -4.39 2.70 -9.39
N VAL A 12 -3.57 2.21 -8.50
CA VAL A 12 -2.80 0.96 -8.68
C VAL A 12 -3.72 -0.20 -9.05
N TYR A 13 -4.96 -0.19 -8.59
CA TYR A 13 -5.92 -1.27 -8.80
C TYR A 13 -6.24 -1.55 -10.28
N LYS A 14 -6.56 -0.54 -11.08
CA LYS A 14 -6.87 -0.75 -12.51
C LYS A 14 -5.63 -1.14 -13.32
N ARG A 15 -4.50 -0.52 -13.05
CA ARG A 15 -3.23 -0.83 -13.72
C ARG A 15 -2.66 -2.19 -13.35
N GLN A 16 -2.87 -2.66 -12.13
CA GLN A 16 -2.43 -3.98 -11.69
C GLN A 16 -2.97 -5.08 -12.60
N VAL A 17 -4.24 -4.98 -13.00
CA VAL A 17 -4.86 -5.93 -13.92
C VAL A 17 -4.23 -5.83 -15.30
N ASP A 18 -4.14 -4.64 -15.86
CA ASP A 18 -3.62 -4.41 -17.21
C ASP A 18 -2.15 -4.81 -17.33
N ASP A 19 -1.33 -4.45 -16.36
CA ASP A 19 0.09 -4.77 -16.36
C ASP A 19 0.33 -6.29 -16.26
N ASN A 20 -0.41 -7.00 -15.40
CA ASN A 20 -0.27 -8.45 -15.27
C ASN A 20 -0.81 -9.19 -16.50
N VAL A 21 -1.90 -8.74 -17.12
CA VAL A 21 -2.41 -9.30 -18.36
C VAL A 21 -1.42 -9.08 -19.50
N THR A 22 -0.83 -7.90 -19.59
CA THR A 22 0.19 -7.57 -20.60
C THR A 22 1.43 -8.46 -20.47
N ASP A 23 1.81 -8.79 -19.23
CA ASP A 23 2.92 -9.70 -18.93
C ASP A 23 2.54 -11.20 -19.07
N GLY A 24 1.32 -11.51 -19.53
CA GLY A 24 0.83 -12.88 -19.71
C GLY A 24 0.54 -13.62 -18.39
N ARG A 25 0.36 -12.91 -17.29
CA ARG A 25 0.11 -13.49 -15.97
C ARG A 25 -1.37 -13.83 -15.78
N LYS A 26 -1.66 -14.89 -15.04
CA LYS A 26 -3.00 -15.26 -14.62
C LYS A 26 -3.38 -14.42 -13.40
N ILE A 27 -4.57 -13.78 -13.46
CA ILE A 27 -5.13 -13.05 -12.34
C ILE A 27 -6.18 -13.91 -11.64
N ILE A 28 -6.11 -13.94 -10.31
CA ILE A 28 -7.08 -14.60 -9.46
C ILE A 28 -7.64 -13.52 -8.52
N TYR A 29 -8.95 -13.32 -8.58
CA TYR A 29 -9.62 -12.35 -7.72
C TYR A 29 -10.03 -12.99 -6.40
N GLY A 30 -9.54 -12.46 -5.29
CA GLY A 30 -10.07 -12.76 -3.96
C GLY A 30 -11.50 -12.22 -3.85
N ARG A 31 -12.43 -13.07 -3.42
CA ARG A 31 -13.82 -12.64 -3.22
C ARG A 31 -13.94 -11.83 -1.93
N THR A 32 -14.48 -10.62 -2.04
CA THR A 32 -14.81 -9.76 -0.91
C THR A 32 -16.31 -9.43 -0.97
N SER A 33 -16.99 -9.51 0.16
CA SER A 33 -18.41 -9.23 0.30
C SER A 33 -18.70 -8.60 1.66
N GLN A 34 -19.90 -8.13 1.85
CA GLN A 34 -20.33 -7.64 3.16
C GLN A 34 -20.21 -8.72 4.25
N GLU A 35 -20.43 -10.00 3.91
CA GLU A 35 -20.37 -11.13 4.84
C GLU A 35 -18.98 -11.33 5.43
N ASN A 36 -17.91 -11.04 4.68
CA ASN A 36 -16.53 -11.11 5.15
C ASN A 36 -15.92 -9.74 5.45
N GLY A 37 -16.75 -8.71 5.65
CA GLY A 37 -16.32 -7.34 5.93
C GLY A 37 -15.48 -6.72 4.80
N PHE A 38 -15.66 -7.19 3.58
CA PHE A 38 -14.87 -6.81 2.40
C PHE A 38 -13.37 -7.11 2.50
N LEU A 39 -12.98 -8.06 3.38
CA LEU A 39 -11.62 -8.49 3.58
C LEU A 39 -11.46 -9.94 3.08
N GLY A 40 -10.73 -10.10 1.99
CA GLY A 40 -10.37 -11.43 1.48
C GLY A 40 -9.30 -12.07 2.35
N MET A 41 -9.40 -13.38 2.54
CA MET A 41 -8.36 -14.17 3.22
C MET A 41 -7.71 -15.14 2.22
N PRO A 42 -6.48 -15.60 2.47
CA PRO A 42 -5.83 -16.53 1.55
C PRO A 42 -6.57 -17.86 1.47
N ASP A 43 -6.56 -18.43 0.28
CA ASP A 43 -7.07 -19.76 -0.01
C ASP A 43 -5.88 -20.70 -0.27
N ASP A 44 -5.67 -21.70 0.56
CA ASP A 44 -4.55 -22.65 0.44
C ASP A 44 -4.60 -23.50 -0.84
N SER A 45 -5.74 -23.57 -1.51
CA SER A 45 -5.89 -24.23 -2.82
C SER A 45 -5.31 -23.43 -3.97
N VAL A 46 -5.06 -22.13 -3.76
CA VAL A 46 -4.51 -21.20 -4.74
C VAL A 46 -3.04 -20.98 -4.43
N LYS A 47 -2.17 -21.07 -5.42
CA LYS A 47 -0.79 -20.61 -5.33
C LYS A 47 -0.64 -19.30 -6.09
N ALA A 48 -0.26 -18.24 -5.39
CA ALA A 48 0.01 -16.92 -5.96
C ALA A 48 1.50 -16.60 -5.85
N ASP A 49 2.08 -15.96 -6.87
CA ASP A 49 3.44 -15.44 -6.84
C ASP A 49 3.46 -13.99 -6.33
N ILE A 50 2.40 -13.23 -6.63
CA ILE A 50 2.22 -11.83 -6.21
C ILE A 50 0.83 -11.67 -5.62
N ILE A 51 0.76 -11.01 -4.48
CA ILE A 51 -0.47 -10.75 -3.73
C ILE A 51 -0.63 -9.23 -3.61
N TYR A 52 -1.78 -8.70 -4.04
CA TYR A 52 -2.10 -7.28 -3.90
C TYR A 52 -3.06 -7.09 -2.73
N ILE A 53 -2.67 -6.29 -1.74
CA ILE A 53 -3.48 -5.93 -0.59
C ILE A 53 -3.51 -4.41 -0.48
N CYS A 54 -4.70 -3.82 -0.37
CA CYS A 54 -4.89 -2.40 -0.07
C CYS A 54 -5.58 -2.28 1.29
N SER A 55 -4.92 -1.67 2.27
CA SER A 55 -5.47 -1.51 3.62
C SER A 55 -5.02 -0.19 4.26
N PRO A 56 -5.96 0.71 4.61
CA PRO A 56 -7.41 0.63 4.35
C PRO A 56 -7.75 0.58 2.85
N ASN A 57 -8.79 -0.16 2.50
CA ASN A 57 -9.17 -0.40 1.11
C ASN A 57 -9.98 0.76 0.51
N ASN A 58 -9.70 1.10 -0.71
CA ASN A 58 -10.54 1.95 -1.53
C ASN A 58 -11.30 1.05 -2.54
N PRO A 59 -12.65 1.01 -2.56
CA PRO A 59 -13.58 2.01 -1.99
C PRO A 59 -14.21 1.63 -0.64
N THR A 60 -13.98 0.47 -0.10
CA THR A 60 -14.78 -0.08 1.01
C THR A 60 -14.45 0.53 2.38
N GLY A 61 -13.24 1.10 2.54
CA GLY A 61 -12.73 1.56 3.83
C GLY A 61 -12.31 0.43 4.78
N ALA A 62 -12.49 -0.83 4.40
CA ALA A 62 -12.12 -1.97 5.23
C ALA A 62 -10.61 -2.03 5.44
N ALA A 63 -10.19 -2.36 6.66
CA ALA A 63 -8.79 -2.50 7.03
C ALA A 63 -8.55 -3.82 7.76
N TYR A 64 -7.43 -4.47 7.46
CA TYR A 64 -7.05 -5.73 8.08
C TYR A 64 -6.54 -5.52 9.51
N THR A 65 -6.92 -6.43 10.40
CA THR A 65 -6.28 -6.53 11.71
C THR A 65 -4.88 -7.11 11.60
N ARG A 66 -4.06 -6.95 12.67
CA ARG A 66 -2.72 -7.56 12.72
C ARG A 66 -2.77 -9.08 12.53
N ASP A 67 -3.73 -9.75 13.15
CA ASP A 67 -3.88 -11.21 13.03
C ASP A 67 -4.23 -11.63 11.59
N GLN A 68 -5.11 -10.90 10.94
CA GLN A 68 -5.45 -11.17 9.54
C GLN A 68 -4.26 -10.93 8.59
N LEU A 69 -3.49 -9.86 8.81
CA LEU A 69 -2.26 -9.64 8.05
C LEU A 69 -1.21 -10.70 8.32
N LYS A 70 -1.14 -11.21 9.56
CA LYS A 70 -0.23 -12.34 9.89
C LYS A 70 -0.55 -13.57 9.06
N VAL A 71 -1.84 -13.89 8.88
CA VAL A 71 -2.24 -15.02 8.01
C VAL A 71 -1.76 -14.81 6.56
N TRP A 72 -1.86 -13.60 6.03
CA TRP A 72 -1.35 -13.27 4.70
C TRP A 72 0.17 -13.35 4.61
N VAL A 73 0.89 -12.88 5.61
CA VAL A 73 2.35 -12.97 5.69
C VAL A 73 2.81 -14.43 5.74
N ASP A 74 2.17 -15.25 6.55
CA ASP A 74 2.49 -16.68 6.66
C ASP A 74 2.18 -17.43 5.37
N TYR A 75 1.06 -17.11 4.71
CA TYR A 75 0.73 -17.65 3.40
C TYR A 75 1.79 -17.24 2.35
N ALA A 76 2.20 -15.98 2.31
CA ALA A 76 3.19 -15.49 1.36
C ALA A 76 4.55 -16.18 1.56
N ARG A 77 5.00 -16.32 2.81
CA ARG A 77 6.24 -17.02 3.14
C ARG A 77 6.18 -18.51 2.76
N LYS A 78 5.06 -19.19 3.03
CA LYS A 78 4.84 -20.59 2.70
C LYS A 78 4.89 -20.85 1.19
N ASN A 79 4.40 -19.92 0.38
CA ASN A 79 4.28 -20.05 -1.07
C ASN A 79 5.38 -19.32 -1.86
N ASP A 80 6.36 -18.74 -1.18
CA ASP A 80 7.42 -17.90 -1.78
C ASP A 80 6.87 -16.69 -2.57
N ALA A 81 5.71 -16.20 -2.17
CA ALA A 81 5.02 -15.08 -2.79
C ALA A 81 5.51 -13.72 -2.27
N ILE A 82 5.23 -12.67 -3.03
CA ILE A 82 5.49 -11.27 -2.62
C ILE A 82 4.16 -10.56 -2.43
N ILE A 83 3.98 -9.94 -1.26
CA ILE A 83 2.87 -9.04 -0.98
C ILE A 83 3.23 -7.63 -1.45
N LEU A 84 2.41 -7.05 -2.32
CA LEU A 84 2.40 -5.62 -2.62
C LEU A 84 1.31 -4.97 -1.76
N TYR A 85 1.73 -4.29 -0.72
CA TYR A 85 0.84 -3.69 0.27
C TYR A 85 0.67 -2.20 0.00
N ASP A 86 -0.54 -1.80 -0.41
CA ASP A 86 -0.91 -0.40 -0.63
C ASP A 86 -1.40 0.22 0.68
N ALA A 87 -0.55 1.06 1.28
CA ALA A 87 -0.81 1.77 2.53
C ALA A 87 -1.22 3.25 2.30
N ALA A 88 -1.71 3.59 1.11
CA ALA A 88 -2.00 5.00 0.77
C ALA A 88 -2.99 5.69 1.72
N TYR A 89 -3.82 4.95 2.42
CA TYR A 89 -4.84 5.47 3.35
C TYR A 89 -4.52 5.20 4.83
N GLU A 90 -3.31 4.75 5.17
CA GLU A 90 -2.90 4.38 6.54
C GLU A 90 -3.13 5.50 7.56
N CYS A 91 -2.99 6.76 7.13
CA CYS A 91 -3.16 7.93 8.00
C CYS A 91 -4.58 8.08 8.59
N PHE A 92 -5.58 7.43 7.99
CA PHE A 92 -6.96 7.46 8.48
C PHE A 92 -7.25 6.39 9.53
N ILE A 93 -6.36 5.43 9.74
CA ILE A 93 -6.48 4.46 10.83
C ILE A 93 -6.35 5.19 12.16
N SER A 94 -7.38 5.05 13.00
CA SER A 94 -7.42 5.60 14.36
C SER A 94 -7.57 4.51 15.42
N ASP A 95 -7.85 3.29 15.03
CA ASP A 95 -7.97 2.13 15.88
C ASP A 95 -6.58 1.52 16.10
N GLY A 96 -6.17 1.38 17.36
CA GLY A 96 -4.87 0.82 17.74
C GLY A 96 -4.69 -0.66 17.42
N ASP A 97 -5.78 -1.41 17.20
CA ASP A 97 -5.74 -2.82 16.85
C ASP A 97 -5.46 -3.07 15.37
N LEU A 98 -5.63 -2.05 14.53
CA LEU A 98 -5.32 -2.12 13.11
C LEU A 98 -3.86 -1.74 12.83
N ALA A 99 -3.23 -2.48 11.92
CA ALA A 99 -1.88 -2.18 11.48
C ALA A 99 -1.87 -1.00 10.48
N ARG A 100 -0.98 -0.04 10.67
CA ARG A 100 -0.74 1.05 9.71
C ARG A 100 0.27 0.67 8.65
N SER A 101 1.15 -0.28 8.97
CA SER A 101 2.17 -0.80 8.07
C SER A 101 2.18 -2.32 8.12
N ILE A 102 2.41 -2.96 6.97
CA ILE A 102 2.61 -4.42 6.90
C ILE A 102 3.85 -4.84 7.71
N PHE A 103 4.81 -3.94 7.90
CA PHE A 103 6.03 -4.22 8.64
C PHE A 103 5.87 -4.24 10.16
N GLU A 104 4.67 -3.96 10.68
CA GLU A 104 4.31 -4.27 12.07
C GLU A 104 4.12 -5.78 12.29
N ILE A 105 4.02 -6.56 11.19
CA ILE A 105 3.79 -8.00 11.22
C ILE A 105 5.12 -8.74 11.11
N GLU A 106 5.37 -9.65 12.05
CA GLU A 106 6.57 -10.49 12.05
C GLU A 106 6.67 -11.32 10.76
N GLY A 107 7.85 -11.31 10.12
CA GLY A 107 8.12 -12.01 8.88
C GLY A 107 7.77 -11.22 7.61
N ALA A 108 7.07 -10.09 7.70
CA ALA A 108 6.68 -9.31 6.53
C ALA A 108 7.88 -8.76 5.74
N ARG A 109 8.99 -8.45 6.40
CA ARG A 109 10.20 -7.93 5.74
C ARG A 109 10.82 -8.92 4.73
N GLU A 110 10.51 -10.19 4.86
CA GLU A 110 11.01 -11.25 3.99
C GLU A 110 10.09 -11.48 2.76
N CYS A 111 8.87 -10.93 2.78
CA CYS A 111 7.88 -11.23 1.73
C CYS A 111 6.99 -10.06 1.31
N ALA A 112 7.22 -8.83 1.81
CA ALA A 112 6.36 -7.70 1.47
C ALA A 112 7.12 -6.48 0.95
N ILE A 113 6.45 -5.73 0.09
CA ILE A 113 6.81 -4.40 -0.39
C ILE A 113 5.65 -3.48 -0.02
N GLU A 114 5.94 -2.36 0.66
CA GLU A 114 4.92 -1.38 1.04
C GLU A 114 4.97 -0.15 0.15
N ILE A 115 3.80 0.31 -0.26
CA ILE A 115 3.63 1.47 -1.14
C ILE A 115 2.86 2.53 -0.37
N CYS A 116 3.47 3.70 -0.19
CA CYS A 116 2.95 4.82 0.58
C CYS A 116 2.75 6.07 -0.30
N SER A 117 1.79 6.91 0.07
CA SER A 117 1.45 8.09 -0.71
C SER A 117 1.26 9.33 0.17
N PHE A 118 1.88 10.44 -0.24
CA PHE A 118 1.62 11.75 0.38
C PHE A 118 0.31 12.39 -0.09
N SER A 119 -0.38 11.81 -1.06
CA SER A 119 -1.64 12.34 -1.59
C SER A 119 -2.72 12.45 -0.52
N LYS A 120 -2.75 11.52 0.45
CA LYS A 120 -3.78 11.46 1.48
C LYS A 120 -3.33 12.09 2.79
N ILE A 121 -2.19 11.68 3.31
CA ILE A 121 -1.68 12.20 4.59
C ILE A 121 -1.44 13.71 4.56
N ALA A 122 -0.87 14.23 3.47
CA ALA A 122 -0.49 15.65 3.35
C ALA A 122 -1.35 16.45 2.36
N GLY A 123 -2.37 15.84 1.75
CA GLY A 123 -3.14 16.51 0.70
C GLY A 123 -2.33 16.78 -0.58
N PHE A 124 -1.23 16.07 -0.81
CA PHE A 124 -0.28 16.30 -1.90
C PHE A 124 -0.70 15.63 -3.22
N THR A 125 -1.99 15.54 -3.49
CA THR A 125 -2.49 14.87 -4.71
C THR A 125 -1.87 15.47 -5.99
N GLY A 126 -1.73 16.78 -6.07
CA GLY A 126 -1.16 17.49 -7.23
C GLY A 126 0.36 17.38 -7.36
N THR A 127 1.10 17.10 -6.28
CA THR A 127 2.57 17.02 -6.29
C THR A 127 3.09 15.67 -6.80
N ARG A 128 2.25 14.67 -6.88
CA ARG A 128 2.58 13.30 -7.35
C ARG A 128 3.71 12.65 -6.58
N CYS A 129 3.69 12.73 -5.26
CA CYS A 129 4.72 12.19 -4.37
C CYS A 129 4.24 10.96 -3.61
N GLY A 130 5.08 9.96 -3.57
CA GLY A 130 4.93 8.74 -2.78
C GLY A 130 6.27 8.06 -2.62
N TYR A 131 6.32 7.01 -1.84
CA TYR A 131 7.52 6.21 -1.65
C TYR A 131 7.17 4.73 -1.55
N THR A 132 8.17 3.90 -1.81
CA THR A 132 8.06 2.44 -1.73
C THR A 132 9.13 1.94 -0.78
N VAL A 133 8.73 1.11 0.17
CA VAL A 133 9.64 0.44 1.10
C VAL A 133 9.87 -0.98 0.61
N VAL A 134 11.11 -1.24 0.19
CA VAL A 134 11.57 -2.58 -0.21
C VAL A 134 12.62 -3.03 0.79
N PRO A 135 12.33 -3.96 1.69
CA PRO A 135 13.28 -4.42 2.70
C PRO A 135 14.55 -5.04 2.11
N HIS A 136 15.66 -4.90 2.81
CA HIS A 136 16.93 -5.56 2.43
C HIS A 136 16.86 -7.08 2.62
N GLU A 137 15.98 -7.54 3.46
CA GLU A 137 15.74 -8.95 3.78
C GLU A 137 14.95 -9.67 2.68
N LEU A 138 14.31 -8.92 1.77
CA LEU A 138 13.50 -9.49 0.70
C LEU A 138 14.38 -10.02 -0.43
N GLU A 139 14.46 -11.34 -0.52
CA GLU A 139 15.20 -12.07 -1.56
C GLU A 139 14.31 -13.06 -2.29
N ARG A 140 14.53 -13.25 -3.58
CA ARG A 140 13.88 -14.27 -4.42
C ARG A 140 14.88 -14.84 -5.41
N GLU A 141 14.92 -16.17 -5.53
CA GLU A 141 15.83 -16.87 -6.45
C GLU A 141 17.30 -16.44 -6.32
N GLY A 142 17.76 -16.19 -5.08
CA GLY A 142 19.12 -15.70 -4.81
C GLY A 142 19.37 -14.23 -5.18
N MET A 143 18.33 -13.50 -5.58
CA MET A 143 18.42 -12.08 -5.93
C MET A 143 17.83 -11.21 -4.82
N ASN A 144 18.56 -10.16 -4.43
CA ASN A 144 18.07 -9.17 -3.48
C ASN A 144 17.16 -8.16 -4.21
N ILE A 145 15.89 -8.15 -3.85
CA ILE A 145 14.84 -7.34 -4.52
C ILE A 145 15.09 -5.84 -4.30
N ASN A 146 15.60 -5.44 -3.12
CA ASN A 146 15.93 -4.03 -2.86
C ASN A 146 16.98 -3.51 -3.85
N LYS A 147 18.05 -4.28 -4.12
CA LYS A 147 19.09 -3.89 -5.10
C LYS A 147 18.54 -3.80 -6.51
N LEU A 148 17.66 -4.73 -6.90
CA LEU A 148 17.00 -4.70 -8.22
C LEU A 148 16.06 -3.49 -8.33
N TRP A 149 15.31 -3.18 -7.28
CA TRP A 149 14.43 -2.01 -7.22
C TRP A 149 15.23 -0.71 -7.32
N LEU A 150 16.32 -0.59 -6.57
CA LEU A 150 17.22 0.58 -6.63
C LEU A 150 17.75 0.80 -8.05
N ARG A 151 18.25 -0.27 -8.69
CA ARG A 151 18.74 -0.21 -10.07
C ARG A 151 17.65 0.24 -11.05
N ARG A 152 16.43 -0.31 -10.91
CA ARG A 152 15.30 0.10 -11.74
C ARG A 152 14.96 1.57 -11.57
N GLN A 153 14.86 2.04 -10.32
CA GLN A 153 14.50 3.43 -10.02
C GLN A 153 15.56 4.40 -10.56
N THR A 154 16.83 4.15 -10.34
CA THR A 154 17.91 5.00 -10.83
C THR A 154 18.04 5.02 -12.36
N THR A 155 17.47 4.04 -13.05
CA THR A 155 17.52 3.93 -14.52
C THR A 155 16.26 4.50 -15.18
N LYS A 156 15.07 4.30 -14.57
CA LYS A 156 13.77 4.61 -15.18
C LYS A 156 13.14 5.91 -14.67
N PHE A 157 13.36 6.23 -13.39
CA PHE A 157 12.77 7.39 -12.76
C PHE A 157 13.56 7.76 -11.50
N ASN A 158 14.30 8.84 -11.55
CA ASN A 158 15.19 9.27 -10.46
C ASN A 158 14.47 9.92 -9.27
N GLY A 159 13.16 9.96 -9.27
CA GLY A 159 12.35 10.54 -8.22
C GLY A 159 11.62 11.82 -8.62
N VAL A 160 10.78 12.31 -7.72
CA VAL A 160 10.04 13.57 -7.90
C VAL A 160 10.98 14.79 -7.80
N PRO A 161 10.58 15.97 -8.29
CA PRO A 161 11.40 17.17 -8.17
C PRO A 161 11.86 17.47 -6.74
N TYR A 162 13.05 18.02 -6.59
CA TYR A 162 13.67 18.26 -5.27
C TYR A 162 12.78 19.08 -4.32
N VAL A 163 12.08 20.10 -4.84
CA VAL A 163 11.17 20.93 -4.03
C VAL A 163 10.01 20.08 -3.44
N VAL A 164 9.52 19.10 -4.20
CA VAL A 164 8.49 18.16 -3.74
C VAL A 164 9.05 17.21 -2.67
N GLN A 165 10.29 16.75 -2.84
CA GLN A 165 10.95 15.93 -1.82
C GLN A 165 11.15 16.70 -0.51
N ARG A 166 11.52 17.99 -0.58
CA ARG A 166 11.65 18.85 0.59
C ARG A 166 10.30 19.08 1.29
N ALA A 167 9.23 19.30 0.50
CA ALA A 167 7.87 19.41 1.03
C ALA A 167 7.43 18.10 1.72
N ALA A 168 7.71 16.95 1.09
CA ALA A 168 7.42 15.64 1.68
C ALA A 168 8.21 15.40 2.99
N ALA A 169 9.47 15.81 3.05
CA ALA A 169 10.27 15.72 4.28
C ALA A 169 9.71 16.61 5.41
N ALA A 170 9.15 17.77 5.09
CA ALA A 170 8.53 18.67 6.06
C ALA A 170 7.30 18.07 6.74
N VAL A 171 6.61 17.13 6.09
CA VAL A 171 5.48 16.36 6.66
C VAL A 171 5.88 15.68 7.99
N PHE A 172 7.10 15.21 8.09
CA PHE A 172 7.60 14.46 9.26
C PHE A 172 8.28 15.36 10.31
N THR A 173 8.23 16.67 10.16
CA THR A 173 8.63 17.59 11.23
C THR A 173 7.54 17.68 12.29
N GLU A 174 7.88 18.13 13.49
CA GLU A 174 6.91 18.30 14.57
C GLU A 174 5.76 19.23 14.15
N SER A 175 6.06 20.38 13.54
CA SER A 175 5.04 21.30 13.03
C SER A 175 4.22 20.72 11.89
N GLY A 176 4.85 20.01 10.95
CA GLY A 176 4.16 19.35 9.83
C GLY A 176 3.19 18.28 10.34
N MET A 177 3.61 17.44 11.28
CA MET A 177 2.75 16.43 11.88
C MET A 177 1.58 17.04 12.67
N ALA A 178 1.79 18.17 13.35
CA ALA A 178 0.71 18.88 14.07
C ALA A 178 -0.36 19.42 13.10
N GLU A 179 0.06 20.01 11.98
CA GLU A 179 -0.87 20.49 10.95
C GLU A 179 -1.65 19.32 10.31
N ILE A 180 -0.96 18.21 9.98
CA ILE A 180 -1.59 17.02 9.46
C ILE A 180 -2.61 16.46 10.43
N GLN A 181 -2.27 16.35 11.72
CA GLN A 181 -3.19 15.85 12.73
C GLN A 181 -4.46 16.71 12.81
N SER A 182 -4.34 18.03 12.73
CA SER A 182 -5.48 18.95 12.69
C SER A 182 -6.40 18.66 11.49
N ASN A 183 -5.82 18.41 10.30
CA ASN A 183 -6.58 18.06 9.10
C ASN A 183 -7.26 16.68 9.23
N LEU A 184 -6.56 15.69 9.77
CA LEU A 184 -7.14 14.35 10.00
C LEU A 184 -8.30 14.41 10.98
N ASP A 185 -8.19 15.23 12.03
CA ASP A 185 -9.27 15.43 13.01
C ASP A 185 -10.48 16.15 12.39
N TYR A 186 -10.26 17.06 11.44
CA TYR A 186 -11.34 17.64 10.65
C TYR A 186 -12.07 16.57 9.83
N TYR A 187 -11.36 15.71 9.12
CA TYR A 187 -11.98 14.61 8.35
C TYR A 187 -12.73 13.62 9.25
N ARG A 188 -12.18 13.29 10.43
CA ARG A 188 -12.84 12.40 11.40
C ARG A 188 -14.15 13.01 11.92
N ARG A 189 -14.16 14.33 12.21
CA ARG A 189 -15.41 15.02 12.61
C ARG A 189 -16.46 14.96 11.51
N ASN A 190 -16.05 15.20 10.25
CA ASN A 190 -16.98 15.13 9.12
C ASN A 190 -17.55 13.69 8.93
N ALA A 191 -16.73 12.67 9.05
CA ALA A 191 -17.18 11.30 8.98
C ALA A 191 -18.25 10.97 10.02
N LYS A 192 -18.09 11.46 11.26
CA LYS A 192 -19.09 11.28 12.35
C LYS A 192 -20.42 11.97 12.08
N VAL A 193 -20.45 13.00 11.25
CA VAL A 193 -21.70 13.69 10.88
C VAL A 193 -22.44 12.94 9.79
N LEU A 194 -21.71 12.19 8.96
CA LEU A 194 -22.27 11.46 7.80
C LEU A 194 -22.65 10.01 8.13
N SER A 195 -22.14 9.46 9.23
CA SER A 195 -22.47 8.12 9.72
C SER A 195 -23.67 8.13 10.68
#